data_5aa3f1cddf0a9c7c2e5b6b209db9189b
#
_entry.id   5aa3f1cddf0a9c7c2e5b6b209db9189b
#
_cell.length_a   1.000
_cell.length_b   1.000
_cell.length_c   1.000
_cell.angle_alpha   90.00
_cell.angle_beta   90.00
_cell.angle_gamma   90.00
#
_symmetry.space_group_name_H-M   'P 1'
#
loop_
_entity.id
_entity.type
_entity.pdbx_description
1 polymer ?
#
loop_
_entity_poly.entity_id
_entity_poly.type
_entity_poly.pdbx_seq_one_letter_code
_entity_poly.pdbx_strand_id
1 'polypeptide(L)'
;MLLYKLWRSFVKEILLLKRDIGGIVIIFVMPLLLIITITLIQDSTFKNLEGSKIPIIFIDNDKSEVSKNIKQELQSSKTFELLTNFTEKSAQDAVFGGDYQMAIVIPKNLTKDINSNIDSKVQTIV
;
A
#
# COMPACT_ATOMS: atom_id res chain seq x y z
N MET A 1 -47.08 23.75 16.37
CA MET A 1 -46.36 24.29 17.53
C MET A 1 -44.93 23.73 17.70
N LEU A 2 -44.69 22.49 17.43
CA LEU A 2 -43.36 21.86 17.61
C LEU A 2 -42.30 22.44 16.67
N LEU A 3 -42.59 22.57 15.38
CA LEU A 3 -41.70 23.14 14.36
C LEU A 3 -41.27 24.59 14.68
N TYR A 4 -42.14 25.39 15.20
CA TYR A 4 -41.85 26.78 15.58
C TYR A 4 -40.86 26.82 16.75
N LYS A 5 -41.03 25.93 17.74
CA LYS A 5 -40.11 25.83 18.89
C LYS A 5 -38.73 25.36 18.43
N LEU A 6 -38.67 24.36 17.54
CA LEU A 6 -37.43 23.88 16.95
C LEU A 6 -36.73 24.99 16.17
N TRP A 7 -37.43 25.74 15.36
CA TRP A 7 -36.87 26.86 14.59
C TRP A 7 -36.25 27.93 15.52
N ARG A 8 -36.97 28.33 16.57
CA ARG A 8 -36.44 29.30 17.54
C ARG A 8 -35.22 28.77 18.29
N SER A 9 -35.19 27.49 18.66
CA SER A 9 -34.04 26.88 19.27
C SER A 9 -32.83 26.88 18.32
N PHE A 10 -33.05 26.52 17.07
CA PHE A 10 -32.01 26.54 16.04
C PHE A 10 -31.40 27.92 15.82
N VAL A 11 -32.25 28.94 15.68
CA VAL A 11 -31.79 30.34 15.54
C VAL A 11 -31.01 30.81 16.75
N LYS A 12 -31.46 30.43 17.96
CA LYS A 12 -30.76 30.74 19.20
C LYS A 12 -29.36 30.11 19.24
N GLU A 13 -29.25 28.83 18.86
CA GLU A 13 -27.97 28.11 18.84
C GLU A 13 -27.02 28.73 17.81
N ILE A 14 -27.49 29.12 16.63
CA ILE A 14 -26.68 29.82 15.62
C ILE A 14 -26.17 31.16 16.14
N LEU A 15 -27.01 31.92 16.85
CA LEU A 15 -26.59 33.21 17.41
C LEU A 15 -25.57 33.05 18.53
N LEU A 16 -25.71 32.01 19.36
CA LEU A 16 -24.73 31.66 20.39
C LEU A 16 -23.39 31.26 19.75
N LEU A 17 -23.44 30.40 18.72
CA LEU A 17 -22.27 29.96 17.98
C LEU A 17 -21.55 31.15 17.32
N LYS A 18 -22.30 32.08 16.69
CA LYS A 18 -21.73 33.28 16.07
C LYS A 18 -21.00 34.20 17.08
N ARG A 19 -21.39 34.16 18.35
CA ARG A 19 -20.75 34.91 19.42
C ARG A 19 -19.51 34.20 19.96
N ASP A 20 -19.44 32.87 19.82
CA ASP A 20 -18.29 32.06 20.24
C ASP A 20 -17.34 31.80 19.06
N ILE A 21 -16.58 32.84 18.72
CA ILE A 21 -15.56 32.76 17.65
C ILE A 21 -14.51 31.70 17.96
N GLY A 22 -14.16 31.50 19.24
CA GLY A 22 -13.18 30.50 19.68
C GLY A 22 -13.67 29.08 19.37
N GLY A 23 -14.93 28.77 19.68
CA GLY A 23 -15.55 27.48 19.36
C GLY A 23 -15.61 27.22 17.85
N ILE A 24 -15.99 28.22 17.06
CA ILE A 24 -16.02 28.11 15.57
C ILE A 24 -14.61 27.83 15.02
N VAL A 25 -13.61 28.58 15.50
CA VAL A 25 -12.22 28.38 15.05
C VAL A 25 -11.75 26.96 15.36
N ILE A 26 -11.98 26.45 16.55
CA ILE A 26 -11.58 25.09 16.92
C ILE A 26 -12.30 24.05 16.07
N ILE A 27 -13.62 24.18 15.85
CA ILE A 27 -14.41 23.19 15.09
C ILE A 27 -14.04 23.16 13.61
N PHE A 28 -13.72 24.29 13.00
CA PHE A 28 -13.44 24.39 11.57
C PHE A 28 -11.94 24.39 11.23
N VAL A 29 -11.13 25.11 11.98
CA VAL A 29 -9.70 25.27 11.68
C VAL A 29 -8.92 24.01 12.05
N MET A 30 -9.23 23.36 13.15
CA MET A 30 -8.54 22.13 13.56
C MET A 30 -8.68 21.01 12.52
N PRO A 31 -9.88 20.63 12.04
CA PRO A 31 -10.00 19.61 10.99
C PRO A 31 -9.31 20.02 9.70
N LEU A 32 -9.37 21.30 9.31
CA LEU A 32 -8.67 21.81 8.13
C LEU A 32 -7.16 21.67 8.24
N LEU A 33 -6.59 22.08 9.37
CA LEU A 33 -5.16 21.91 9.63
C LEU A 33 -4.74 20.44 9.61
N LEU A 34 -5.56 19.57 10.18
CA LEU A 34 -5.30 18.14 10.20
C LEU A 34 -5.30 17.56 8.78
N ILE A 35 -6.29 17.90 7.95
CA ILE A 35 -6.35 17.48 6.53
C ILE A 35 -5.12 17.99 5.77
N ILE A 36 -4.77 19.28 5.89
CA ILE A 36 -3.61 19.86 5.22
C ILE A 36 -2.33 19.15 5.65
N THR A 37 -2.15 18.92 6.96
CA THR A 37 -0.96 18.26 7.50
C THR A 37 -0.83 16.84 6.98
N ILE A 38 -1.91 16.05 7.01
CA ILE A 38 -1.93 14.68 6.49
C ILE A 38 -1.64 14.69 4.99
N THR A 39 -2.26 15.59 4.21
CA THR A 39 -2.03 15.68 2.76
C THR A 39 -0.57 15.99 2.42
N LEU A 40 0.06 16.91 3.14
CA LEU A 40 1.47 17.25 2.93
C LEU A 40 2.41 16.07 3.26
N ILE A 41 2.13 15.33 4.33
CA ILE A 41 2.91 14.14 4.69
C ILE A 41 2.75 13.05 3.63
N GLN A 42 1.52 12.80 3.18
CA GLN A 42 1.24 11.81 2.14
C GLN A 42 1.89 12.16 0.81
N ASP A 43 1.82 13.41 0.37
CA ASP A 43 2.42 13.87 -0.89
C ASP A 43 3.93 13.60 -0.93
N SER A 44 4.64 13.87 0.16
CA SER A 44 6.07 13.57 0.27
C SER A 44 6.39 12.07 0.22
N THR A 45 5.54 11.26 0.85
CA THR A 45 5.69 9.79 0.86
C THR A 45 5.40 9.19 -0.52
N PHE A 46 4.33 9.62 -1.18
CA PHE A 46 3.98 9.15 -2.53
C PHE A 46 5.01 9.55 -3.58
N LYS A 47 5.54 10.77 -3.55
CA LYS A 47 6.61 11.20 -4.47
C LYS A 47 7.88 10.38 -4.32
N ASN A 48 8.22 9.98 -3.11
CA ASN A 48 9.35 9.08 -2.88
C ASN A 48 9.08 7.66 -3.40
N LEU A 49 7.82 7.20 -3.40
CA LEU A 49 7.43 5.89 -3.94
C LEU A 49 7.31 5.90 -5.48
N GLU A 50 6.89 7.00 -6.11
CA GLU A 50 6.83 7.11 -7.57
C GLU A 50 8.21 7.08 -8.25
N GLY A 51 9.27 7.44 -7.51
CA GLY A 51 10.66 7.37 -7.99
C GLY A 51 11.43 6.12 -7.58
N SER A 52 10.98 5.40 -6.56
CA SER A 52 11.66 4.23 -6.01
C SER A 52 10.89 2.97 -6.33
N LYS A 53 11.48 2.12 -7.16
CA LYS A 53 10.94 0.76 -7.37
C LYS A 53 11.06 -0.01 -6.06
N ILE A 54 10.04 -0.80 -5.75
CA ILE A 54 10.04 -1.67 -4.58
C ILE A 54 10.99 -2.84 -4.84
N PRO A 55 12.11 -2.98 -4.09
CA PRO A 55 13.02 -4.09 -4.28
C PRO A 55 12.36 -5.39 -3.78
N ILE A 56 12.22 -6.36 -4.67
CA ILE A 56 11.75 -7.70 -4.36
C ILE A 56 12.75 -8.75 -4.80
N ILE A 57 12.93 -9.77 -3.98
CA ILE A 57 13.80 -10.88 -4.31
C ILE A 57 13.02 -11.85 -5.21
N PHE A 58 13.61 -12.21 -6.35
CA PHE A 58 13.02 -13.17 -7.28
C PHE A 58 13.96 -14.35 -7.51
N ILE A 59 13.51 -15.54 -7.12
CA ILE A 59 14.26 -16.79 -7.26
C ILE A 59 13.54 -17.69 -8.24
N ASP A 60 14.22 -18.01 -9.34
CA ASP A 60 13.70 -18.89 -10.39
C ASP A 60 14.43 -20.23 -10.37
N ASN A 61 13.79 -21.26 -9.82
CA ASN A 61 14.29 -22.63 -9.81
C ASN A 61 13.80 -23.46 -11.02
N ASP A 62 12.77 -22.99 -11.73
CA ASP A 62 12.21 -23.71 -12.88
C ASP A 62 12.97 -23.41 -14.19
N LYS A 63 13.42 -22.17 -14.36
CA LYS A 63 14.14 -21.69 -15.55
C LYS A 63 13.40 -21.95 -16.88
N SER A 64 12.09 -22.06 -16.82
CA SER A 64 11.21 -22.33 -17.95
C SER A 64 10.83 -21.05 -18.70
N GLU A 65 10.11 -21.21 -19.79
CA GLU A 65 9.53 -20.07 -20.53
C GLU A 65 8.46 -19.35 -19.70
N VAL A 66 7.69 -20.11 -18.90
CA VAL A 66 6.68 -19.55 -18.01
C VAL A 66 7.31 -18.67 -16.93
N SER A 67 8.38 -19.16 -16.29
CA SER A 67 9.08 -18.36 -15.26
C SER A 67 9.74 -17.11 -15.84
N LYS A 68 10.25 -17.19 -17.07
CA LYS A 68 10.80 -16.02 -17.79
C LYS A 68 9.73 -14.99 -18.11
N ASN A 69 8.54 -15.41 -18.52
CA ASN A 69 7.43 -14.51 -18.78
C ASN A 69 6.97 -13.81 -17.50
N ILE A 70 6.86 -14.53 -16.40
CA ILE A 70 6.53 -13.95 -15.08
C ILE A 70 7.58 -12.90 -14.69
N LYS A 71 8.86 -13.24 -14.85
CA LYS A 71 9.95 -12.29 -14.58
C LYS A 71 9.85 -11.04 -15.43
N GLN A 72 9.59 -11.20 -16.72
CA GLN A 72 9.48 -10.10 -17.68
C GLN A 72 8.28 -9.20 -17.35
N GLU A 73 7.13 -9.77 -17.01
CA GLU A 73 5.95 -9.03 -16.58
C GLU A 73 6.24 -8.20 -15.31
N LEU A 74 6.88 -8.80 -14.33
CA LEU A 74 7.28 -8.10 -13.10
C LEU A 74 8.31 -6.99 -13.37
N GLN A 75 9.26 -7.21 -14.27
CA GLN A 75 10.25 -6.21 -14.67
C GLN A 75 9.66 -5.06 -15.51
N SER A 76 8.67 -5.35 -16.33
CA SER A 76 7.98 -4.34 -17.15
C SER A 76 7.08 -3.46 -16.30
N SER A 77 6.63 -3.95 -15.17
CA SER A 77 5.96 -3.17 -14.13
C SER A 77 6.95 -2.14 -13.59
N LYS A 78 6.63 -0.88 -13.72
CA LYS A 78 7.47 0.22 -13.19
C LYS A 78 7.56 0.25 -11.67
N THR A 79 6.83 -0.63 -11.01
CA THR A 79 6.65 -0.68 -9.55
C THR A 79 7.74 -1.48 -8.84
N PHE A 80 8.29 -2.53 -9.49
CA PHE A 80 9.20 -3.47 -8.85
C PHE A 80 10.62 -3.42 -9.42
N GLU A 81 11.60 -3.60 -8.53
CA GLU A 81 12.98 -3.88 -8.87
C GLU A 81 13.32 -5.32 -8.47
N LEU A 82 13.61 -6.18 -9.45
CA LEU A 82 13.86 -7.58 -9.21
C LEU A 82 15.33 -7.84 -8.88
N LEU A 83 15.58 -8.39 -7.70
CA LEU A 83 16.89 -8.86 -7.25
C LEU A 83 16.95 -10.37 -7.40
N THR A 84 17.91 -10.86 -8.20
CA THR A 84 18.02 -12.30 -8.54
C THR A 84 19.24 -13.00 -7.92
N ASN A 85 20.04 -12.28 -7.15
CA ASN A 85 21.31 -12.79 -6.60
C ASN A 85 21.16 -13.43 -5.19
N PHE A 86 20.00 -14.01 -4.91
CA PHE A 86 19.70 -14.61 -3.62
C PHE A 86 19.43 -16.11 -3.75
N THR A 87 19.79 -16.85 -2.70
CA THR A 87 19.34 -18.23 -2.48
C THR A 87 18.07 -18.23 -1.64
N GLU A 88 17.30 -19.32 -1.64
CA GLU A 88 16.07 -19.40 -0.84
C GLU A 88 16.30 -19.08 0.63
N LYS A 89 17.39 -19.62 1.22
CA LYS A 89 17.71 -19.37 2.62
C LYS A 89 18.08 -17.92 2.88
N SER A 90 18.95 -17.34 2.03
CA SER A 90 19.32 -15.92 2.19
C SER A 90 18.16 -14.97 1.93
N ALA A 91 17.21 -15.34 1.07
CA ALA A 91 16.00 -14.57 0.86
C ALA A 91 15.08 -14.61 2.08
N GLN A 92 14.92 -15.78 2.70
CA GLN A 92 14.17 -15.91 3.95
C GLN A 92 14.78 -15.05 5.06
N ASP A 93 16.10 -15.19 5.27
CA ASP A 93 16.81 -14.42 6.30
C ASP A 93 16.66 -12.90 6.06
N ALA A 94 16.77 -12.45 4.81
CA ALA A 94 16.67 -11.04 4.44
C ALA A 94 15.23 -10.48 4.60
N VAL A 95 14.21 -11.28 4.32
CA VAL A 95 12.81 -10.86 4.53
C VAL A 95 12.46 -10.87 6.02
N PHE A 96 12.81 -11.91 6.75
CA PHE A 96 12.56 -11.97 8.20
C PHE A 96 13.40 -10.95 8.99
N GLY A 97 14.57 -10.58 8.47
CA GLY A 97 15.42 -9.51 9.02
C GLY A 97 14.86 -8.10 8.76
N GLY A 98 13.89 -7.98 7.86
CA GLY A 98 13.29 -6.70 7.48
C GLY A 98 14.08 -5.90 6.44
N ASP A 99 15.11 -6.50 5.84
CA ASP A 99 15.92 -5.85 4.78
C ASP A 99 15.14 -5.71 3.47
N TYR A 100 14.25 -6.68 3.20
CA TYR A 100 13.36 -6.70 2.03
C TYR A 100 11.93 -7.03 2.44
N GLN A 101 10.97 -6.48 1.67
CA GLN A 101 9.56 -6.63 1.99
C GLN A 101 8.99 -7.98 1.55
N MET A 102 9.53 -8.56 0.48
CA MET A 102 8.98 -9.78 -0.11
C MET A 102 10.01 -10.53 -0.95
N ALA A 103 9.91 -11.85 -0.95
CA ALA A 103 10.61 -12.72 -1.88
C ALA A 103 9.63 -13.64 -2.60
N ILE A 104 9.80 -13.78 -3.91
CA ILE A 104 9.04 -14.67 -4.78
C ILE A 104 9.95 -15.83 -5.19
N VAL A 105 9.54 -17.05 -4.87
CA VAL A 105 10.28 -18.27 -5.21
C VAL A 105 9.44 -19.09 -6.19
N ILE A 106 9.96 -19.27 -7.40
CA ILE A 106 9.37 -20.15 -8.40
C ILE A 106 9.91 -21.57 -8.15
N PRO A 107 9.06 -22.55 -7.82
CA PRO A 107 9.49 -23.92 -7.57
C PRO A 107 9.92 -24.62 -8.84
N LYS A 108 10.73 -25.65 -8.69
CA LYS A 108 11.12 -26.54 -9.81
C LYS A 108 9.89 -27.25 -10.37
N ASN A 109 9.87 -27.41 -11.70
CA ASN A 109 8.77 -28.07 -12.43
C ASN A 109 7.42 -27.33 -12.45
N LEU A 110 7.37 -26.05 -12.12
CA LEU A 110 6.14 -25.25 -12.19
C LEU A 110 5.41 -25.44 -13.52
N THR A 111 6.12 -25.39 -14.64
CA THR A 111 5.55 -25.54 -15.98
C THR A 111 4.97 -26.94 -16.22
N LYS A 112 5.63 -27.99 -15.71
CA LYS A 112 5.12 -29.36 -15.83
C LYS A 112 3.85 -29.55 -15.02
N ASP A 113 3.83 -29.00 -13.82
CA ASP A 113 2.69 -29.11 -12.92
C ASP A 113 1.47 -28.35 -13.48
N ILE A 114 1.66 -27.16 -14.03
CA ILE A 114 0.61 -26.40 -14.72
C ILE A 114 0.05 -27.20 -15.90
N ASN A 115 0.91 -27.76 -16.75
CA ASN A 115 0.48 -28.54 -17.91
C ASN A 115 -0.21 -29.86 -17.56
N SER A 116 0.10 -30.42 -16.37
CA SER A 116 -0.50 -31.64 -15.85
C SER A 116 -1.75 -31.39 -14.99
N ASN A 117 -2.18 -30.12 -14.88
CA ASN A 117 -3.29 -29.70 -14.01
C ASN A 117 -3.10 -30.09 -12.53
N ILE A 118 -1.83 -30.15 -12.08
CA ILE A 118 -1.45 -30.41 -10.70
C ILE A 118 -1.35 -29.06 -9.99
N ASP A 119 -1.84 -28.98 -8.76
CA ASP A 119 -1.74 -27.79 -7.92
C ASP A 119 -0.27 -27.45 -7.64
N SER A 120 0.28 -26.52 -8.40
CA SER A 120 1.60 -25.94 -8.12
C SER A 120 1.45 -24.57 -7.49
N LYS A 121 2.20 -24.31 -6.41
CA LYS A 121 2.12 -23.05 -5.67
C LYS A 121 3.43 -22.30 -5.79
N VAL A 122 3.36 -21.09 -6.32
CA VAL A 122 4.43 -20.12 -6.18
C VAL A 122 4.50 -19.70 -4.72
N GLN A 123 5.67 -19.83 -4.11
CA GLN A 123 5.86 -19.42 -2.72
C GLN A 123 6.17 -17.94 -2.64
N THR A 124 5.42 -17.24 -1.82
CA THR A 124 5.69 -15.85 -1.47
C THR A 124 6.10 -15.80 0.00
N ILE A 125 7.26 -15.24 0.28
CA ILE A 125 7.78 -15.01 1.63
C ILE A 125 7.59 -13.52 1.92
N VAL A 126 6.88 -13.23 3.00
CA VAL A 126 6.52 -11.86 3.43
C VAL A 126 6.94 -11.66 4.88
#